data_e4f2a1b214911b4f2f70ad57eba105e1
#
_entry.id   e4f2a1b214911b4f2f70ad57eba105e1
#
_cell.length_a   1.000
_cell.length_b   1.000
_cell.length_c   1.000
_cell.angle_alpha   90.00
_cell.angle_beta   90.00
_cell.angle_gamma   90.00
#
_symmetry.space_group_name_H-M   'P 1'
#
loop_
_entity.id
_entity.type
_entity.pdbx_description
1 polymer ?
#
loop_
_entity_poly.entity_id
_entity_poly.type
_entity_poly.pdbx_seq_one_letter_code
_entity_poly.pdbx_strand_id
1 'polypeptide(L)'
;MAKQTALVTGASRGIGRATALRLSAKYDIIAVARSASELASLKSEIDIGGGTCRTITLDIADEMATTAALHGLQVDVLVNNAGVATMKPFLELTSAEWHRMVDVNFNSLYYVTHALIGGMVERKHGFVVTIGSLAGRNTFVGGSCYAATKHAVNGFTESLMLEVRDANVRVAVVMPGSVSTDLTPSSGDQSWKLTSNQIADAVWYLVTQPDSVLVSRLEIRPAKAKGAR
;
A
#
# COMPACT_ATOMS: atom_id res chain seq x y z
N MET A 1 9.59 -7.94 -25.15
CA MET A 1 9.93 -8.34 -23.76
C MET A 1 8.63 -8.60 -23.02
N ALA A 2 8.56 -9.60 -22.12
CA ALA A 2 7.40 -9.80 -21.27
C ALA A 2 7.18 -8.55 -20.40
N LYS A 3 5.91 -8.21 -20.16
CA LYS A 3 5.54 -7.08 -19.32
C LYS A 3 5.92 -7.40 -17.86
N GLN A 4 6.46 -6.43 -17.13
CA GLN A 4 6.80 -6.58 -15.72
C GLN A 4 5.52 -6.71 -14.87
N THR A 5 5.60 -7.36 -13.72
CA THR A 5 4.46 -7.64 -12.85
C THR A 5 4.46 -6.72 -11.63
N ALA A 6 3.31 -6.10 -11.34
CA ALA A 6 3.07 -5.34 -10.12
C ALA A 6 2.00 -6.02 -9.26
N LEU A 7 2.32 -6.28 -7.99
CA LEU A 7 1.37 -6.78 -6.99
C LEU A 7 0.91 -5.64 -6.09
N VAL A 8 -0.41 -5.50 -5.93
CA VAL A 8 -1.01 -4.46 -5.09
C VAL A 8 -1.90 -5.10 -4.04
N THR A 9 -1.61 -4.88 -2.76
CA THR A 9 -2.46 -5.32 -1.64
C THR A 9 -3.54 -4.29 -1.32
N GLY A 10 -4.72 -4.74 -0.88
CA GLY A 10 -5.86 -3.85 -0.64
C GLY A 10 -6.39 -3.21 -1.93
N ALA A 11 -6.31 -3.94 -3.06
CA ALA A 11 -6.61 -3.44 -4.38
C ALA A 11 -8.10 -3.30 -4.71
N SER A 12 -9.01 -3.72 -3.82
CA SER A 12 -10.45 -3.71 -4.09
C SER A 12 -11.04 -2.30 -4.19
N ARG A 13 -10.52 -1.32 -3.43
CA ARG A 13 -11.04 0.05 -3.36
C ARG A 13 -9.98 1.09 -3.01
N GLY A 14 -10.37 2.35 -3.03
CA GLY A 14 -9.54 3.48 -2.56
C GLY A 14 -8.20 3.57 -3.28
N ILE A 15 -7.14 3.85 -2.51
CA ILE A 15 -5.78 4.03 -3.02
C ILE A 15 -5.28 2.79 -3.77
N GLY A 16 -5.52 1.58 -3.23
CA GLY A 16 -5.06 0.34 -3.85
C GLY A 16 -5.67 0.11 -5.24
N ARG A 17 -6.98 0.34 -5.37
CA ARG A 17 -7.68 0.23 -6.66
C ARG A 17 -7.16 1.24 -7.68
N ALA A 18 -7.05 2.50 -7.28
CA ALA A 18 -6.51 3.56 -8.13
C ALA A 18 -5.06 3.27 -8.55
N THR A 19 -4.25 2.73 -7.63
CA THR A 19 -2.86 2.34 -7.91
C THR A 19 -2.81 1.17 -8.91
N ALA A 20 -3.62 0.13 -8.74
CA ALA A 20 -3.68 -0.98 -9.67
C ALA A 20 -4.07 -0.53 -11.08
N LEU A 21 -5.11 0.31 -11.20
CA LEU A 21 -5.51 0.92 -12.46
C LEU A 21 -4.39 1.76 -13.08
N ARG A 22 -3.72 2.59 -12.28
CA ARG A 22 -2.64 3.46 -12.78
C ARG A 22 -1.44 2.65 -13.28
N LEU A 23 -1.07 1.59 -12.55
CA LEU A 23 0.06 0.74 -12.89
C LEU A 23 -0.22 -0.19 -14.08
N SER A 24 -1.48 -0.53 -14.38
CA SER A 24 -1.85 -1.43 -15.48
C SER A 24 -1.42 -0.91 -16.87
N ALA A 25 -1.20 0.40 -16.98
CA ALA A 25 -0.63 1.01 -18.18
C ALA A 25 0.79 0.47 -18.53
N LYS A 26 1.55 0.00 -17.53
CA LYS A 26 2.94 -0.45 -17.72
C LYS A 26 3.17 -1.89 -17.24
N TYR A 27 2.41 -2.38 -16.27
CA TYR A 27 2.62 -3.65 -15.59
C TYR A 27 1.44 -4.59 -15.78
N ASP A 28 1.69 -5.90 -15.75
CA ASP A 28 0.65 -6.89 -15.48
C ASP A 28 0.34 -6.85 -13.98
N ILE A 29 -0.95 -6.81 -13.62
CA ILE A 29 -1.37 -6.57 -12.25
C ILE A 29 -1.72 -7.88 -11.55
N ILE A 30 -1.20 -8.05 -10.32
CA ILE A 30 -1.72 -9.01 -9.35
C ILE A 30 -2.44 -8.20 -8.26
N ALA A 31 -3.77 -8.25 -8.26
CA ALA A 31 -4.61 -7.52 -7.32
C ALA A 31 -5.01 -8.44 -6.15
N VAL A 32 -4.63 -8.05 -4.93
CA VAL A 32 -4.88 -8.84 -3.71
C VAL A 32 -5.83 -8.09 -2.79
N ALA A 33 -6.94 -8.70 -2.40
CA ALA A 33 -7.88 -8.18 -1.40
C ALA A 33 -8.85 -9.27 -0.93
N ARG A 34 -9.70 -8.95 0.05
CA ARG A 34 -10.68 -9.90 0.62
C ARG A 34 -11.97 -10.01 -0.19
N SER A 35 -12.37 -8.95 -0.91
CA SER A 35 -13.62 -8.90 -1.66
C SER A 35 -13.43 -9.40 -3.08
N ALA A 36 -13.89 -10.61 -3.36
CA ALA A 36 -13.82 -11.22 -4.69
C ALA A 36 -14.61 -10.41 -5.73
N SER A 37 -15.78 -9.87 -5.37
CA SER A 37 -16.63 -9.09 -6.29
C SER A 37 -15.99 -7.76 -6.69
N GLU A 38 -15.38 -7.04 -5.74
CA GLU A 38 -14.67 -5.78 -6.03
C GLU A 38 -13.41 -6.05 -6.86
N LEU A 39 -12.69 -7.15 -6.59
CA LEU A 39 -11.56 -7.58 -7.40
C LEU A 39 -11.96 -7.95 -8.83
N ALA A 40 -13.09 -8.63 -9.01
CA ALA A 40 -13.62 -8.94 -10.34
C ALA A 40 -13.99 -7.67 -11.12
N SER A 41 -14.59 -6.68 -10.45
CA SER A 41 -14.85 -5.36 -11.03
C SER A 41 -13.57 -4.64 -11.46
N LEU A 42 -12.54 -4.64 -10.61
CA LEU A 42 -11.24 -4.05 -10.95
C LEU A 42 -10.58 -4.76 -12.14
N LYS A 43 -10.60 -6.11 -12.13
CA LYS A 43 -10.08 -6.89 -13.26
C LYS A 43 -10.76 -6.53 -14.56
N SER A 44 -12.10 -6.49 -14.57
CA SER A 44 -12.87 -6.12 -15.78
C SER A 44 -12.48 -4.73 -16.30
N GLU A 45 -12.31 -3.75 -15.43
CA GLU A 45 -11.91 -2.40 -15.81
C GLU A 45 -10.49 -2.35 -16.40
N ILE A 46 -9.55 -3.10 -15.82
CA ILE A 46 -8.19 -3.20 -16.36
C ILE A 46 -8.18 -3.91 -17.72
N ASP A 47 -8.92 -5.01 -17.86
CA ASP A 47 -9.00 -5.78 -19.12
C ASP A 47 -9.62 -4.94 -20.25
N ILE A 48 -10.70 -4.18 -19.98
CA ILE A 48 -11.33 -3.24 -20.92
C ILE A 48 -10.33 -2.14 -21.33
N GLY A 49 -9.50 -1.68 -20.40
CA GLY A 49 -8.42 -0.72 -20.67
C GLY A 49 -7.21 -1.29 -21.42
N GLY A 50 -7.26 -2.58 -21.83
CA GLY A 50 -6.17 -3.26 -22.54
C GLY A 50 -5.00 -3.71 -21.65
N GLY A 51 -5.17 -3.68 -20.33
CA GLY A 51 -4.22 -4.22 -19.36
C GLY A 51 -4.44 -5.72 -19.10
N THR A 52 -3.63 -6.28 -18.20
CA THR A 52 -3.79 -7.66 -17.71
C THR A 52 -3.91 -7.63 -16.20
N CYS A 53 -4.90 -8.34 -15.64
CA CYS A 53 -5.08 -8.44 -14.19
C CYS A 53 -5.41 -9.86 -13.77
N ARG A 54 -4.60 -10.38 -12.81
CA ARG A 54 -4.88 -11.57 -12.02
C ARG A 54 -5.36 -11.14 -10.63
N THR A 55 -6.38 -11.78 -10.10
CA THR A 55 -6.90 -11.50 -8.76
C THR A 55 -6.59 -12.63 -7.79
N ILE A 56 -6.29 -12.29 -6.53
CA ILE A 56 -6.12 -13.23 -5.43
C ILE A 56 -7.02 -12.76 -4.28
N THR A 57 -8.06 -13.55 -3.97
CA THR A 57 -8.92 -13.27 -2.82
C THR A 57 -8.24 -13.81 -1.57
N LEU A 58 -7.80 -12.91 -0.67
CA LEU A 58 -6.96 -13.26 0.47
C LEU A 58 -7.15 -12.24 1.61
N ASP A 59 -7.25 -12.71 2.86
CA ASP A 59 -6.95 -11.87 4.03
C ASP A 59 -5.46 -11.95 4.33
N ILE A 60 -4.73 -10.91 4.03
CA ILE A 60 -3.28 -10.85 4.22
C ILE A 60 -2.84 -10.83 5.70
N ALA A 61 -3.77 -10.74 6.64
CA ALA A 61 -3.48 -10.90 8.07
C ALA A 61 -3.34 -12.38 8.47
N ASP A 62 -3.75 -13.32 7.62
CA ASP A 62 -3.47 -14.74 7.77
C ASP A 62 -2.08 -15.05 7.18
N GLU A 63 -1.12 -15.31 8.06
CA GLU A 63 0.28 -15.55 7.67
C GLU A 63 0.43 -16.78 6.79
N MET A 64 -0.19 -17.90 7.17
CA MET A 64 -0.07 -19.17 6.42
C MET A 64 -0.69 -19.06 5.05
N ALA A 65 -1.91 -18.51 4.97
CA ALA A 65 -2.59 -18.29 3.70
C ALA A 65 -1.82 -17.30 2.80
N THR A 66 -1.25 -16.25 3.39
CA THR A 66 -0.46 -15.24 2.65
C THR A 66 0.81 -15.86 2.09
N THR A 67 1.56 -16.60 2.90
CA THR A 67 2.77 -17.28 2.47
C THR A 67 2.45 -18.28 1.35
N ALA A 68 1.43 -19.13 1.52
CA ALA A 68 1.06 -20.13 0.53
C ALA A 68 0.59 -19.50 -0.80
N ALA A 69 -0.18 -18.40 -0.75
CA ALA A 69 -0.71 -17.76 -1.94
C ALA A 69 0.34 -16.96 -2.74
N LEU A 70 1.38 -16.45 -2.08
CA LEU A 70 2.37 -15.56 -2.69
C LEU A 70 3.70 -16.23 -2.96
N HIS A 71 3.98 -17.39 -2.36
CA HIS A 71 5.23 -18.13 -2.56
C HIS A 71 5.49 -18.43 -4.03
N GLY A 72 6.71 -18.16 -4.50
CA GLY A 72 7.13 -18.42 -5.88
C GLY A 72 6.59 -17.45 -6.94
N LEU A 73 5.77 -16.46 -6.56
CA LEU A 73 5.35 -15.43 -7.51
C LEU A 73 6.52 -14.53 -7.90
N GLN A 74 6.71 -14.33 -9.20
CA GLN A 74 7.65 -13.35 -9.70
C GLN A 74 6.99 -11.97 -9.78
N VAL A 75 7.42 -11.06 -8.93
CA VAL A 75 6.89 -9.70 -8.81
C VAL A 75 8.04 -8.71 -8.95
N ASP A 76 7.89 -7.73 -9.82
CA ASP A 76 8.88 -6.66 -10.04
C ASP A 76 8.57 -5.42 -9.19
N VAL A 77 7.28 -5.15 -8.97
CA VAL A 77 6.82 -4.05 -8.11
C VAL A 77 5.82 -4.59 -7.08
N LEU A 78 6.14 -4.45 -5.81
CA LEU A 78 5.23 -4.73 -4.70
C LEU A 78 4.68 -3.41 -4.14
N VAL A 79 3.36 -3.25 -4.12
CA VAL A 79 2.70 -2.12 -3.44
C VAL A 79 1.96 -2.63 -2.20
N ASN A 80 2.58 -2.45 -1.04
CA ASN A 80 1.98 -2.69 0.27
C ASN A 80 1.04 -1.53 0.62
N ASN A 81 -0.24 -1.68 0.28
CA ASN A 81 -1.24 -0.64 0.49
C ASN A 81 -2.34 -1.03 1.48
N ALA A 82 -2.63 -2.31 1.67
CA ALA A 82 -3.69 -2.73 2.57
C ALA A 82 -3.54 -2.11 3.97
N GLY A 83 -4.66 -1.68 4.52
CA GLY A 83 -4.69 -1.08 5.85
C GLY A 83 -6.11 -0.88 6.35
N VAL A 84 -6.23 -0.77 7.67
CA VAL A 84 -7.46 -0.43 8.37
C VAL A 84 -7.20 0.66 9.40
N ALA A 85 -8.24 1.38 9.78
CA ALA A 85 -8.15 2.43 10.78
C ALA A 85 -9.38 2.42 11.69
N THR A 86 -9.15 2.44 12.98
CA THR A 86 -10.16 2.72 14.01
C THR A 86 -9.64 3.89 14.84
N MET A 87 -10.37 5.01 14.77
CA MET A 87 -10.02 6.26 15.47
C MET A 87 -10.95 6.42 16.66
N LYS A 88 -10.41 6.15 17.86
CA LYS A 88 -11.16 6.23 19.13
C LYS A 88 -10.24 6.69 20.27
N PRO A 89 -10.78 7.30 21.33
CA PRO A 89 -10.06 7.46 22.59
C PRO A 89 -9.50 6.13 23.08
N PHE A 90 -8.30 6.14 23.65
CA PHE A 90 -7.60 4.91 24.03
C PHE A 90 -8.43 3.98 24.95
N LEU A 91 -9.16 4.54 25.90
CA LEU A 91 -10.00 3.76 26.82
C LEU A 91 -11.25 3.13 26.16
N GLU A 92 -11.62 3.58 24.96
CA GLU A 92 -12.74 3.05 24.18
C GLU A 92 -12.30 2.03 23.13
N LEU A 93 -10.98 1.94 22.90
CA LEU A 93 -10.40 1.03 21.92
C LEU A 93 -10.39 -0.40 22.49
N THR A 94 -11.07 -1.31 21.83
CA THR A 94 -11.09 -2.72 22.24
C THR A 94 -9.80 -3.44 21.82
N SER A 95 -9.45 -4.53 22.53
CA SER A 95 -8.31 -5.38 22.16
C SER A 95 -8.46 -5.95 20.76
N ALA A 96 -9.68 -6.31 20.34
CA ALA A 96 -9.93 -6.83 18.99
C ALA A 96 -9.63 -5.77 17.91
N GLU A 97 -10.03 -4.52 18.11
CA GLU A 97 -9.72 -3.42 17.19
C GLU A 97 -8.22 -3.11 17.17
N TRP A 98 -7.56 -3.17 18.33
CA TRP A 98 -6.11 -3.02 18.43
C TRP A 98 -5.39 -4.11 17.60
N HIS A 99 -5.66 -5.38 17.88
CA HIS A 99 -5.02 -6.50 17.18
C HIS A 99 -5.31 -6.44 15.68
N ARG A 100 -6.56 -6.16 15.28
CA ARG A 100 -6.89 -6.02 13.86
C ARG A 100 -6.07 -4.93 13.15
N MET A 101 -5.81 -3.79 13.79
CA MET A 101 -4.96 -2.75 13.22
C MET A 101 -3.49 -3.19 13.15
N VAL A 102 -2.97 -3.84 14.19
CA VAL A 102 -1.59 -4.36 14.19
C VAL A 102 -1.42 -5.42 13.10
N ASP A 103 -2.35 -6.39 13.04
CA ASP A 103 -2.26 -7.51 12.10
C ASP A 103 -2.35 -7.04 10.64
N VAL A 104 -3.30 -6.15 10.33
CA VAL A 104 -3.50 -5.70 8.95
C VAL A 104 -2.49 -4.62 8.53
N ASN A 105 -2.11 -3.69 9.43
CA ASN A 105 -1.24 -2.58 9.03
C ASN A 105 0.24 -2.90 9.12
N PHE A 106 0.62 -3.85 10.00
CA PHE A 106 2.04 -4.11 10.27
C PHE A 106 2.44 -5.58 10.10
N ASN A 107 1.77 -6.53 10.76
CA ASN A 107 2.14 -7.95 10.63
C ASN A 107 2.02 -8.42 9.17
N SER A 108 0.92 -8.06 8.50
CA SER A 108 0.72 -8.40 7.09
C SER A 108 1.78 -7.79 6.15
N LEU A 109 2.30 -6.61 6.48
CA LEU A 109 3.40 -5.98 5.74
C LEU A 109 4.63 -6.89 5.74
N TYR A 110 4.95 -7.49 6.89
CA TYR A 110 6.02 -8.48 7.00
C TYR A 110 5.69 -9.73 6.17
N TYR A 111 4.51 -10.34 6.33
CA TYR A 111 4.14 -11.59 5.65
C TYR A 111 4.22 -11.47 4.13
N VAL A 112 3.62 -10.41 3.57
CA VAL A 112 3.61 -10.16 2.13
C VAL A 112 5.02 -9.87 1.61
N THR A 113 5.75 -9.01 2.30
CA THR A 113 7.10 -8.61 1.86
C THR A 113 8.06 -9.78 1.94
N HIS A 114 8.03 -10.54 3.04
CA HIS A 114 8.89 -11.71 3.24
C HIS A 114 8.67 -12.80 2.19
N ALA A 115 7.40 -13.02 1.79
CA ALA A 115 7.07 -14.02 0.78
C ALA A 115 7.63 -13.68 -0.63
N LEU A 116 7.92 -12.41 -0.92
CA LEU A 116 8.26 -11.93 -2.26
C LEU A 116 9.68 -11.37 -2.39
N ILE A 117 10.26 -10.83 -1.32
CA ILE A 117 11.51 -10.07 -1.37
C ILE A 117 12.71 -10.92 -1.79
N GLY A 118 12.74 -12.20 -1.38
CA GLY A 118 13.81 -13.13 -1.71
C GLY A 118 14.02 -13.26 -3.21
N GLY A 119 12.94 -13.43 -3.97
CA GLY A 119 13.01 -13.50 -5.43
C GLY A 119 13.47 -12.19 -6.09
N MET A 120 13.15 -11.02 -5.51
CA MET A 120 13.68 -9.74 -5.99
C MET A 120 15.18 -9.63 -5.74
N VAL A 121 15.66 -10.04 -4.56
CA VAL A 121 17.09 -10.05 -4.19
C VAL A 121 17.89 -10.97 -5.10
N GLU A 122 17.40 -12.19 -5.37
CA GLU A 122 18.05 -13.16 -6.26
C GLU A 122 18.19 -12.63 -7.70
N ARG A 123 17.12 -11.99 -8.21
CA ARG A 123 17.13 -11.40 -9.56
C ARG A 123 17.88 -10.06 -9.62
N LYS A 124 18.28 -9.50 -8.48
CA LYS A 124 18.87 -8.15 -8.36
C LYS A 124 17.99 -7.08 -9.02
N HIS A 125 16.69 -7.24 -8.89
CA HIS A 125 15.70 -6.37 -9.50
C HIS A 125 14.38 -6.42 -8.72
N GLY A 126 13.88 -5.26 -8.31
CA GLY A 126 12.61 -5.14 -7.64
C GLY A 126 12.38 -3.76 -7.05
N PHE A 127 11.10 -3.44 -6.79
CA PHE A 127 10.73 -2.23 -6.10
C PHE A 127 9.58 -2.49 -5.12
N VAL A 128 9.81 -2.24 -3.84
CA VAL A 128 8.78 -2.29 -2.79
C VAL A 128 8.34 -0.87 -2.46
N VAL A 129 7.07 -0.57 -2.67
CA VAL A 129 6.44 0.70 -2.30
C VAL A 129 5.44 0.43 -1.16
N THR A 130 5.62 1.09 -0.04
CA THR A 130 4.71 0.96 1.12
C THR A 130 3.86 2.21 1.26
N ILE A 131 2.55 2.06 1.39
CA ILE A 131 1.64 3.17 1.71
C ILE A 131 1.61 3.36 3.23
N GLY A 132 2.43 4.28 3.69
CA GLY A 132 2.47 4.75 5.06
C GLY A 132 1.34 5.70 5.40
N SER A 133 1.66 6.75 6.12
CA SER A 133 0.78 7.88 6.46
C SER A 133 1.59 8.98 7.11
N LEU A 134 1.14 10.21 7.05
CA LEU A 134 1.64 11.28 7.93
C LEU A 134 1.40 10.99 9.41
N ALA A 135 0.42 10.13 9.75
CA ALA A 135 0.23 9.59 11.10
C ALA A 135 1.43 8.77 11.59
N GLY A 136 2.31 8.30 10.71
CA GLY A 136 3.59 7.68 11.05
C GLY A 136 4.70 8.68 11.43
N ARG A 137 4.42 9.96 11.47
CA ARG A 137 5.31 11.05 11.95
C ARG A 137 4.64 11.97 12.94
N ASN A 138 3.33 12.20 12.78
CA ASN A 138 2.56 13.12 13.60
C ASN A 138 1.44 12.34 14.29
N THR A 139 1.45 12.33 15.61
CA THR A 139 0.39 11.71 16.41
C THR A 139 -0.81 12.66 16.54
N PHE A 140 -1.97 12.10 16.90
CA PHE A 140 -3.19 12.87 17.11
C PHE A 140 -4.11 12.16 18.12
N VAL A 141 -5.01 12.90 18.74
CA VAL A 141 -5.96 12.35 19.71
C VAL A 141 -6.88 11.33 19.03
N GLY A 142 -7.06 10.17 19.67
CA GLY A 142 -7.83 9.05 19.13
C GLY A 142 -7.09 8.18 18.12
N GLY A 143 -5.82 8.48 17.85
CA GLY A 143 -4.99 7.76 16.88
C GLY A 143 -3.93 6.85 17.48
N SER A 144 -3.98 6.51 18.77
CA SER A 144 -2.91 5.81 19.47
C SER A 144 -2.42 4.54 18.76
N CYS A 145 -3.31 3.62 18.43
CA CYS A 145 -2.96 2.38 17.73
C CYS A 145 -2.59 2.65 16.26
N TYR A 146 -3.43 3.41 15.54
CA TYR A 146 -3.18 3.69 14.13
C TYR A 146 -1.84 4.39 13.91
N ALA A 147 -1.56 5.45 14.69
CA ALA A 147 -0.28 6.15 14.61
C ALA A 147 0.89 5.23 14.95
N ALA A 148 0.78 4.39 15.99
CA ALA A 148 1.80 3.41 16.34
C ALA A 148 2.10 2.45 15.19
N THR A 149 1.04 1.87 14.55
CA THR A 149 1.25 0.99 13.39
C THR A 149 1.91 1.72 12.21
N LYS A 150 1.55 2.99 11.97
CA LYS A 150 2.14 3.76 10.86
C LYS A 150 3.58 4.24 11.15
N HIS A 151 3.96 4.45 12.42
CA HIS A 151 5.36 4.64 12.81
C HIS A 151 6.17 3.35 12.58
N ALA A 152 5.63 2.21 12.98
CA ALA A 152 6.25 0.91 12.75
C ALA A 152 6.47 0.64 11.25
N VAL A 153 5.47 0.92 10.41
CA VAL A 153 5.57 0.82 8.93
C VAL A 153 6.73 1.67 8.39
N ASN A 154 6.88 2.90 8.85
CA ASN A 154 7.97 3.78 8.39
C ASN A 154 9.35 3.21 8.79
N GLY A 155 9.52 2.81 10.06
CA GLY A 155 10.77 2.24 10.54
C GLY A 155 11.14 0.94 9.82
N PHE A 156 10.16 0.04 9.64
CA PHE A 156 10.36 -1.19 8.86
C PHE A 156 10.81 -0.89 7.43
N THR A 157 10.12 0.01 6.73
CA THR A 157 10.42 0.33 5.33
C THR A 157 11.82 0.94 5.17
N GLU A 158 12.23 1.81 6.10
CA GLU A 158 13.58 2.41 6.08
C GLU A 158 14.66 1.37 6.35
N SER A 159 14.47 0.48 7.32
CA SER A 159 15.44 -0.58 7.63
C SER A 159 15.57 -1.55 6.47
N LEU A 160 14.44 -2.00 5.90
CA LEU A 160 14.43 -2.90 4.75
C LEU A 160 15.15 -2.29 3.54
N MET A 161 14.98 -0.99 3.30
CA MET A 161 15.70 -0.28 2.23
C MET A 161 17.22 -0.42 2.39
N LEU A 162 17.73 -0.27 3.60
CA LEU A 162 19.17 -0.39 3.87
C LEU A 162 19.68 -1.83 3.68
N GLU A 163 18.86 -2.83 4.02
CA GLU A 163 19.22 -4.24 3.94
C GLU A 163 19.29 -4.78 2.50
N VAL A 164 18.42 -4.28 1.59
CA VAL A 164 18.29 -4.87 0.24
C VAL A 164 18.81 -4.00 -0.90
N ARG A 165 19.22 -2.74 -0.62
CA ARG A 165 19.68 -1.82 -1.68
C ARG A 165 20.91 -2.32 -2.42
N ASP A 166 21.82 -3.03 -1.78
CA ASP A 166 23.02 -3.56 -2.41
C ASP A 166 22.72 -4.73 -3.37
N ALA A 167 21.53 -5.34 -3.21
CA ALA A 167 20.97 -6.30 -4.18
C ALA A 167 20.16 -5.61 -5.30
N ASN A 168 20.28 -4.29 -5.49
CA ASN A 168 19.54 -3.51 -6.48
C ASN A 168 18.01 -3.63 -6.33
N VAL A 169 17.52 -3.83 -5.10
CA VAL A 169 16.10 -3.77 -4.75
C VAL A 169 15.80 -2.42 -4.12
N ARG A 170 14.90 -1.67 -4.75
CA ARG A 170 14.50 -0.34 -4.26
C ARG A 170 13.35 -0.48 -3.26
N VAL A 171 13.36 0.32 -2.23
CA VAL A 171 12.28 0.34 -1.23
C VAL A 171 11.93 1.80 -0.90
N ALA A 172 10.65 2.13 -0.93
CA ALA A 172 10.16 3.47 -0.68
C ALA A 172 8.87 3.49 0.15
N VAL A 173 8.64 4.58 0.87
CA VAL A 173 7.39 4.85 1.55
C VAL A 173 6.71 6.10 0.99
N VAL A 174 5.43 5.99 0.66
CA VAL A 174 4.54 7.13 0.39
C VAL A 174 3.75 7.42 1.65
N MET A 175 3.80 8.64 2.14
CA MET A 175 3.12 9.07 3.36
C MET A 175 2.01 10.10 3.03
N PRO A 176 0.79 9.63 2.73
CA PRO A 176 -0.31 10.53 2.49
C PRO A 176 -0.77 11.26 3.76
N GLY A 177 -1.22 12.50 3.57
CA GLY A 177 -2.08 13.18 4.53
C GLY A 177 -3.53 12.70 4.42
N SER A 178 -4.48 13.61 4.61
CA SER A 178 -5.91 13.27 4.49
C SER A 178 -6.27 12.94 3.04
N VAL A 179 -6.75 11.72 2.81
CA VAL A 179 -7.24 11.23 1.52
C VAL A 179 -8.73 10.94 1.62
N SER A 180 -9.51 11.30 0.62
CA SER A 180 -10.93 10.95 0.52
C SER A 180 -11.08 9.49 0.15
N THR A 181 -11.29 8.64 1.16
CA THR A 181 -11.49 7.17 1.03
C THR A 181 -12.43 6.68 2.13
N ASP A 182 -12.92 5.45 1.96
CA ASP A 182 -13.74 4.77 2.98
C ASP A 182 -12.96 4.35 4.24
N LEU A 183 -11.63 4.48 4.24
CA LEU A 183 -10.79 4.12 5.39
C LEU A 183 -11.14 4.95 6.64
N THR A 184 -11.42 6.23 6.42
CA THR A 184 -11.83 7.17 7.46
C THR A 184 -13.05 7.94 6.97
N PRO A 185 -14.25 7.34 7.07
CA PRO A 185 -15.47 8.03 6.70
C PRO A 185 -15.59 9.36 7.46
N SER A 186 -15.90 10.41 6.76
CA SER A 186 -16.12 11.72 7.38
C SER A 186 -17.32 12.39 6.72
N SER A 187 -18.10 13.10 7.53
CA SER A 187 -19.21 13.94 7.09
C SER A 187 -18.72 15.30 6.61
N GLY A 188 -19.45 15.92 5.70
CA GLY A 188 -19.21 17.28 5.20
C GLY A 188 -18.30 17.33 3.98
N ASP A 189 -17.84 18.54 3.66
CA ASP A 189 -17.01 18.78 2.47
C ASP A 189 -15.67 18.05 2.54
N GLN A 190 -15.39 17.23 1.53
CA GLN A 190 -14.17 16.45 1.38
C GLN A 190 -13.25 17.00 0.28
N SER A 191 -13.67 18.08 -0.41
CA SER A 191 -12.96 18.65 -1.58
C SER A 191 -11.54 19.11 -1.29
N TRP A 192 -11.23 19.39 -0.01
CA TRP A 192 -9.89 19.78 0.44
C TRP A 192 -8.93 18.61 0.56
N LYS A 193 -9.43 17.36 0.62
CA LYS A 193 -8.60 16.16 0.76
C LYS A 193 -7.95 15.77 -0.56
N LEU A 194 -6.88 15.00 -0.46
CA LEU A 194 -6.30 14.31 -1.61
C LEU A 194 -7.28 13.24 -2.13
N THR A 195 -7.17 12.94 -3.41
CA THR A 195 -7.88 11.83 -4.04
C THR A 195 -7.00 10.57 -4.07
N SER A 196 -7.63 9.41 -4.20
CA SER A 196 -6.91 8.14 -4.41
C SER A 196 -6.02 8.17 -5.66
N ASN A 197 -6.46 8.85 -6.73
CA ASN A 197 -5.69 8.98 -7.97
C ASN A 197 -4.40 9.78 -7.77
N GLN A 198 -4.42 10.86 -6.98
CA GLN A 198 -3.20 11.62 -6.67
C GLN A 198 -2.15 10.77 -5.92
N ILE A 199 -2.59 9.83 -5.07
CA ILE A 199 -1.68 8.89 -4.42
C ILE A 199 -1.19 7.83 -5.42
N ALA A 200 -2.04 7.36 -6.31
CA ALA A 200 -1.65 6.45 -7.38
C ALA A 200 -0.60 7.08 -8.33
N ASP A 201 -0.77 8.37 -8.66
CA ASP A 201 0.22 9.12 -9.45
C ASP A 201 1.55 9.28 -8.72
N ALA A 202 1.54 9.41 -7.40
CA ALA A 202 2.76 9.41 -6.60
C ALA A 202 3.48 8.05 -6.62
N VAL A 203 2.74 6.94 -6.53
CA VAL A 203 3.31 5.59 -6.69
C VAL A 203 3.88 5.44 -8.10
N TRP A 204 3.14 5.85 -9.13
CA TRP A 204 3.61 5.86 -10.52
C TRP A 204 4.91 6.65 -10.67
N TYR A 205 4.99 7.85 -10.11
CA TYR A 205 6.21 8.66 -10.11
C TYR A 205 7.41 7.89 -9.56
N LEU A 206 7.25 7.20 -8.42
CA LEU A 206 8.33 6.43 -7.81
C LEU A 206 8.81 5.29 -8.72
N VAL A 207 7.88 4.47 -9.23
CA VAL A 207 8.23 3.25 -9.99
C VAL A 207 8.70 3.52 -11.43
N THR A 208 8.52 4.75 -11.90
CA THR A 208 8.98 5.17 -13.24
C THR A 208 10.29 5.94 -13.24
N GLN A 209 10.89 6.17 -12.07
CA GLN A 209 12.22 6.77 -12.00
C GLN A 209 13.28 5.82 -12.61
N PRO A 210 14.35 6.36 -13.21
CA PRO A 210 15.49 5.55 -13.64
C PRO A 210 16.02 4.65 -12.52
N ASP A 211 16.59 3.49 -12.86
CA ASP A 211 17.08 2.54 -11.86
C ASP A 211 18.18 3.10 -10.95
N SER A 212 18.92 4.10 -11.42
CA SER A 212 19.92 4.81 -10.62
C SER A 212 19.34 5.79 -9.58
N VAL A 213 18.00 5.99 -9.58
CA VAL A 213 17.33 6.96 -8.70
C VAL A 213 16.42 6.23 -7.72
N LEU A 214 16.59 6.52 -6.44
CA LEU A 214 15.68 6.10 -5.38
C LEU A 214 15.12 7.32 -4.64
N VAL A 215 13.83 7.60 -4.84
CA VAL A 215 13.07 8.48 -3.97
C VAL A 215 12.52 7.61 -2.84
N SER A 216 13.26 7.52 -1.75
CA SER A 216 12.94 6.57 -0.66
C SER A 216 11.76 7.00 0.21
N ARG A 217 11.44 8.29 0.24
CA ARG A 217 10.35 8.84 1.04
C ARG A 217 9.61 9.94 0.29
N LEU A 218 8.29 9.86 0.24
CA LEU A 218 7.45 10.87 -0.40
C LEU A 218 6.27 11.24 0.51
N GLU A 219 6.26 12.48 1.00
CA GLU A 219 5.15 13.05 1.75
C GLU A 219 4.20 13.82 0.83
N ILE A 220 2.90 13.56 0.94
CA ILE A 220 1.89 14.24 0.14
C ILE A 220 0.81 14.78 1.06
N ARG A 221 0.55 16.07 0.98
CA ARG A 221 -0.42 16.77 1.82
C ARG A 221 -1.45 17.49 0.96
N PRO A 222 -2.70 17.62 1.43
CA PRO A 222 -3.59 18.63 0.87
C PRO A 222 -2.90 20.00 0.90
N ALA A 223 -3.03 20.74 -0.19
CA ALA A 223 -2.43 22.09 -0.29
C ALA A 223 -3.03 23.08 0.73
N LYS A 224 -4.29 22.85 1.12
CA LYS A 224 -4.97 23.63 2.15
C LYS A 224 -5.33 22.75 3.34
N ALA A 225 -5.25 23.29 4.55
CA ALA A 225 -5.74 22.61 5.74
C ALA A 225 -7.28 22.65 5.79
N LYS A 226 -7.90 21.71 6.52
CA LYS A 226 -9.34 21.72 6.77
C LYS A 226 -9.74 23.06 7.39
N GLY A 227 -10.70 23.76 6.77
CA GLY A 227 -11.21 25.04 7.28
C GLY A 227 -10.35 26.27 6.99
N ALA A 228 -9.25 26.15 6.22
CA ALA A 228 -8.55 27.30 5.66
C ALA A 228 -9.43 27.97 4.59
N ARG A 229 -9.77 29.24 4.79
CA ARG A 229 -10.48 30.10 3.82
C ARG A 229 -9.52 30.70 2.82
#